data_a369eafd3e908d73006973cb0230092c
#
_entry.id   a369eafd3e908d73006973cb0230092c
#
_cell.length_a   1.000
_cell.length_b   1.000
_cell.length_c   1.000
_cell.angle_alpha   90.00
_cell.angle_beta   90.00
_cell.angle_gamma   90.00
#
_symmetry.space_group_name_H-M   'P 1'
#
loop_
_entity.id
_entity.type
_entity.pdbx_description
1 polymer ?
#
loop_
_entity_poly.entity_id
_entity_poly.type
_entity_poly.pdbx_seq_one_letter_code
_entity_poly.pdbx_strand_id
1 'polypeptide(L)'
;MSVLPVTDPVTKFVLYSKPGCHLCEGLEEKLVAAAHLSFELEVRDITTRDDWFQRYQYEIPVLCCVRDGSSPQEMPLPRLSPRAPQVKVEQLIQTYMGQSKAE
;
A
#
# COMPACT_ATOMS: atom_id res chain seq x y z
N MET A 1 -3.66 -31.11 -16.10
CA MET A 1 -3.83 -30.74 -15.62
C MET A 1 -3.92 -29.97 -15.37
N SER A 2 -4.18 -29.62 -15.21
CA SER A 2 -4.45 -28.69 -14.93
C SER A 2 -3.81 -28.10 -14.21
N VAL A 3 -3.52 -27.44 -14.27
CA VAL A 3 -2.88 -26.87 -13.64
C VAL A 3 -3.33 -25.87 -13.18
N LEU A 4 -3.35 -25.64 -12.24
CA LEU A 4 -3.68 -24.69 -11.65
C LEU A 4 -2.92 -23.65 -11.83
N PRO A 5 -3.37 -22.67 -11.99
CA PRO A 5 -2.68 -21.58 -12.11
C PRO A 5 -2.01 -21.29 -10.94
N VAL A 6 -0.95 -21.12 -10.96
CA VAL A 6 -0.35 -20.68 -9.97
C VAL A 6 -0.44 -19.47 -9.99
N THR A 7 -1.10 -18.95 -9.27
CA THR A 7 -1.17 -17.67 -9.24
C THR A 7 -0.16 -17.19 -8.43
N ASP A 8 0.59 -16.30 -8.83
CA ASP A 8 1.44 -15.53 -7.99
C ASP A 8 0.59 -14.84 -7.01
N PRO A 9 0.97 -14.77 -5.79
CA PRO A 9 0.21 -14.04 -4.82
C PRO A 9 0.11 -12.60 -5.24
N VAL A 10 -1.03 -12.02 -5.10
CA VAL A 10 -1.23 -10.63 -5.41
C VAL A 10 -0.51 -9.78 -4.37
N THR A 11 0.25 -8.82 -4.81
CA THR A 11 0.91 -7.91 -3.88
C THR A 11 -0.13 -7.07 -3.16
N LYS A 12 0.04 -6.94 -1.88
CA LYS A 12 -0.90 -6.17 -1.08
C LYS A 12 -0.23 -4.94 -0.50
N PHE A 13 -0.92 -3.82 -0.55
CA PHE A 13 -0.45 -2.59 0.09
C PHE A 13 -1.46 -2.18 1.15
N VAL A 14 -0.97 -1.57 2.20
CA VAL A 14 -1.80 -1.08 3.29
C VAL A 14 -1.55 0.41 3.42
N LEU A 15 -2.62 1.18 3.42
CA LEU A 15 -2.53 2.62 3.61
C LEU A 15 -3.12 2.97 4.97
N TYR A 16 -2.30 3.53 5.85
CA TYR A 16 -2.78 4.03 7.12
C TYR A 16 -3.19 5.48 6.94
N SER A 17 -4.42 5.78 7.30
CA SER A 17 -4.96 7.11 7.10
C SER A 17 -5.95 7.43 8.21
N LYS A 18 -6.60 8.59 8.12
CA LYS A 18 -7.65 8.91 9.07
C LYS A 18 -8.64 9.85 8.40
N PRO A 19 -9.89 9.86 8.86
CA PRO A 19 -10.90 10.76 8.29
C PRO A 19 -10.47 12.21 8.42
N GLY A 20 -10.70 12.98 7.39
CA GLY A 20 -10.34 14.38 7.39
C GLY A 20 -8.90 14.69 7.01
N CYS A 21 -8.12 13.69 6.70
CA CYS A 21 -6.74 13.89 6.29
C CYS A 21 -6.69 14.06 4.78
N HIS A 22 -6.52 15.28 4.31
CA HIS A 22 -6.56 15.55 2.87
C HIS A 22 -5.40 14.90 2.12
N LEU A 23 -4.24 14.84 2.75
CA LEU A 23 -3.10 14.17 2.10
C LEU A 23 -3.36 12.68 1.96
N CYS A 24 -4.01 12.09 2.95
CA CYS A 24 -4.35 10.68 2.90
C CYS A 24 -5.36 10.42 1.79
N GLU A 25 -6.35 11.29 1.69
CA GLU A 25 -7.38 11.14 0.67
C GLU A 25 -6.78 11.26 -0.72
N GLY A 26 -5.87 12.21 -0.90
CA GLY A 26 -5.22 12.40 -2.18
C GLY A 26 -4.40 11.20 -2.59
N LEU A 27 -3.68 10.62 -1.66
CA LEU A 27 -2.90 9.43 -1.97
C LEU A 27 -3.81 8.24 -2.26
N GLU A 28 -4.87 8.11 -1.48
CA GLU A 28 -5.81 7.01 -1.71
C GLU A 28 -6.42 7.09 -3.10
N GLU A 29 -6.79 8.28 -3.55
CA GLU A 29 -7.35 8.46 -4.88
C GLU A 29 -6.36 8.01 -5.95
N LYS A 30 -5.09 8.36 -5.77
CA LYS A 30 -4.08 7.96 -6.75
C LYS A 30 -3.84 6.47 -6.74
N LEU A 31 -3.93 5.84 -5.57
CA LEU A 31 -3.78 4.39 -5.48
C LEU A 31 -4.95 3.68 -6.14
N VAL A 32 -6.15 4.20 -5.96
CA VAL A 32 -7.31 3.62 -6.60
C VAL A 32 -7.20 3.77 -8.12
N ALA A 33 -6.69 4.91 -8.57
CA ALA A 33 -6.50 5.13 -10.01
C ALA A 33 -5.43 4.20 -10.58
N ALA A 34 -4.57 3.65 -9.75
CA ALA A 34 -3.53 2.72 -10.19
C ALA A 34 -3.99 1.27 -10.12
N ALA A 35 -5.27 1.03 -9.90
CA ALA A 35 -5.76 -0.33 -9.69
C ALA A 35 -5.54 -1.24 -10.89
N HIS A 36 -5.33 -0.65 -12.10
CA HIS A 36 -5.02 -1.44 -13.27
C HIS A 36 -3.72 -2.22 -13.13
N LEU A 37 -2.90 -1.88 -12.14
CA LEU A 37 -1.66 -2.61 -11.91
C LEU A 37 -1.89 -3.92 -11.15
N SER A 38 -3.12 -4.20 -10.75
CA SER A 38 -3.49 -5.49 -10.16
C SER A 38 -2.83 -5.78 -8.83
N PHE A 39 -3.02 -4.90 -7.90
CA PHE A 39 -2.59 -5.13 -6.52
C PHE A 39 -3.80 -4.99 -5.60
N GLU A 40 -3.64 -5.46 -4.37
CA GLU A 40 -4.68 -5.26 -3.37
C GLU A 40 -4.34 -4.04 -2.55
N LEU A 41 -5.35 -3.28 -2.18
CA LEU A 41 -5.15 -2.14 -1.29
C LEU A 41 -6.11 -2.27 -0.11
N GLU A 42 -5.53 -2.20 1.08
CA GLU A 42 -6.34 -2.13 2.29
C GLU A 42 -6.12 -0.76 2.91
N VAL A 43 -7.18 -0.02 3.16
CA VAL A 43 -7.08 1.28 3.80
C VAL A 43 -7.46 1.10 5.26
N ARG A 44 -6.60 1.52 6.17
CA ARG A 44 -6.82 1.38 7.60
C ARG A 44 -6.98 2.75 8.24
N ASP A 45 -8.09 2.91 8.94
CA ASP A 45 -8.36 4.12 9.67
C ASP A 45 -7.69 3.98 11.04
N ILE A 46 -6.67 4.77 11.30
CA ILE A 46 -5.91 4.61 12.53
C ILE A 46 -6.70 4.97 13.77
N THR A 47 -7.84 5.64 13.62
CA THR A 47 -8.65 5.96 14.78
C THR A 47 -9.44 4.76 15.31
N THR A 48 -9.43 3.66 14.56
CA THR A 48 -10.17 2.46 14.98
C THR A 48 -9.34 1.54 15.86
N ARG A 49 -8.03 1.78 15.96
CA ARG A 49 -7.19 0.99 16.84
C ARG A 49 -6.16 1.88 17.50
N ASP A 50 -6.05 1.74 18.80
CA ASP A 50 -5.16 2.60 19.57
C ASP A 50 -3.70 2.40 19.19
N ASP A 51 -3.28 1.17 18.95
CA ASP A 51 -1.90 0.91 18.58
C ASP A 51 -1.54 1.55 17.24
N TRP A 52 -2.46 1.55 16.29
CA TRP A 52 -2.23 2.24 15.03
C TRP A 52 -2.16 3.75 15.26
N PHE A 53 -3.06 4.29 16.08
CA PHE A 53 -3.11 5.71 16.33
C PHE A 53 -1.83 6.19 16.99
N GLN A 54 -1.37 5.47 18.00
CA GLN A 54 -0.14 5.84 18.70
C GLN A 54 1.06 5.81 17.77
N ARG A 55 1.08 4.87 16.84
CA ARG A 55 2.22 4.69 15.99
C ARG A 55 2.25 5.66 14.83
N TYR A 56 1.08 5.97 14.25
CA TYR A 56 1.05 6.65 12.96
C TYR A 56 0.40 8.03 12.96
N GLN A 57 -0.11 8.50 14.08
CA GLN A 57 -0.89 9.74 14.07
C GLN A 57 -0.15 10.95 13.50
N TYR A 58 1.17 10.97 13.60
CA TYR A 58 1.96 12.06 13.07
C TYR A 58 2.65 11.70 11.76
N GLU A 59 2.39 10.50 11.27
CA GLU A 59 3.09 10.01 10.10
C GLU A 59 2.19 9.85 8.88
N ILE A 60 0.89 9.79 9.07
CA ILE A 60 -0.03 9.50 7.98
C ILE A 60 0.06 10.57 6.89
N PRO A 61 -0.10 10.18 5.65
CA PRO A 61 -0.41 8.82 5.21
C PRO A 61 0.84 7.94 5.20
N VAL A 62 0.68 6.69 5.64
CA VAL A 62 1.78 5.72 5.62
C VAL A 62 1.37 4.57 4.73
N LEU A 63 2.13 4.32 3.69
CA LEU A 63 1.87 3.23 2.77
C LEU A 63 2.87 2.13 3.01
N CYS A 64 2.37 0.92 3.21
CA CYS A 64 3.21 -0.24 3.46
C CYS A 64 2.95 -1.31 2.41
N CYS A 65 3.97 -2.08 2.10
CA CYS A 65 3.84 -3.26 1.26
C CYS A 65 3.85 -4.48 2.15
N VAL A 66 2.92 -5.40 1.95
CA VAL A 66 2.86 -6.61 2.74
C VAL A 66 3.56 -7.71 2.00
N ARG A 67 4.59 -8.28 2.68
CA ARG A 67 5.28 -9.38 2.11
C ARG A 67 4.58 -10.64 2.47
N ASP A 68 4.38 -11.52 1.48
CA ASP A 68 3.80 -12.76 1.72
C ASP A 68 4.73 -13.70 2.34
N GLY A 69 4.30 -14.71 2.97
CA GLY A 69 5.16 -15.68 3.54
C GLY A 69 4.47 -16.29 4.72
N SER A 70 5.20 -17.07 5.49
CA SER A 70 4.64 -17.69 6.66
C SER A 70 4.30 -16.64 7.70
N SER A 71 4.96 -15.50 7.66
CA SER A 71 4.68 -14.46 8.60
C SER A 71 4.58 -13.18 7.84
N PRO A 72 3.42 -12.73 7.49
CA PRO A 72 3.27 -11.50 6.72
C PRO A 72 3.89 -10.32 7.46
N GLN A 73 4.64 -9.54 6.76
CA GLN A 73 5.29 -8.39 7.33
C GLN A 73 4.94 -7.16 6.52
N GLU A 74 4.71 -6.07 7.20
CA GLU A 74 4.43 -4.80 6.55
C GLU A 74 5.72 -4.02 6.46
N MET A 75 6.07 -3.59 5.26
CA MET A 75 7.27 -2.83 5.05
C MET A 75 6.88 -1.44 4.61
N PRO A 76 7.20 -0.42 5.39
CA PRO A 76 6.86 0.94 4.99
C PRO A 76 7.62 1.32 3.73
N LEU A 77 6.95 2.02 2.83
CA LEU A 77 7.56 2.47 1.61
C LEU A 77 8.11 3.87 1.78
N PRO A 78 9.04 4.28 0.92
CA PRO A 78 9.52 5.66 0.96
C PRO A 78 8.36 6.62 0.80
N ARG A 79 8.42 7.74 1.48
CA ARG A 79 7.35 8.72 1.41
C ARG A 79 7.47 9.47 0.11
N LEU A 80 6.33 9.67 -0.53
CA LEU A 80 6.29 10.52 -1.69
C LEU A 80 5.88 11.91 -1.27
N SER A 81 6.26 12.88 -2.07
CA SER A 81 5.78 14.23 -1.85
C SER A 81 4.26 14.23 -1.92
N PRO A 82 3.58 15.01 -1.09
CA PRO A 82 2.12 15.10 -1.18
C PRO A 82 1.64 15.55 -2.54
N ARG A 83 2.52 16.18 -3.31
CA ARG A 83 2.16 16.66 -4.64
C ARG A 83 2.65 15.73 -5.74
N ALA A 84 3.10 14.55 -5.39
CA ALA A 84 3.63 13.64 -6.39
C ALA A 84 2.54 13.32 -7.42
N PRO A 85 2.88 13.38 -8.72
CA PRO A 85 1.90 13.10 -9.74
C PRO A 85 1.57 11.60 -9.79
N GLN A 86 0.50 11.29 -10.49
CA GLN A 86 0.03 9.91 -10.60
C GLN A 86 1.13 8.96 -11.08
N VAL A 87 1.96 9.42 -12.02
CA VAL A 87 3.00 8.55 -12.56
C VAL A 87 4.01 8.15 -11.48
N LYS A 88 4.28 9.02 -10.51
CA LYS A 88 5.23 8.68 -9.46
C LYS A 88 4.63 7.67 -8.50
N VAL A 89 3.34 7.78 -8.23
CA VAL A 89 2.67 6.80 -7.38
C VAL A 89 2.71 5.44 -8.07
N GLU A 90 2.43 5.40 -9.35
CA GLU A 90 2.44 4.14 -10.08
C GLU A 90 3.83 3.53 -10.17
N GLN A 91 4.84 4.37 -10.32
CA GLN A 91 6.22 3.89 -10.34
C GLN A 91 6.60 3.26 -9.00
N LEU A 92 6.17 3.88 -7.90
CA LEU A 92 6.44 3.33 -6.60
C LEU A 92 5.77 1.97 -6.43
N ILE A 93 4.50 1.88 -6.81
CA ILE A 93 3.77 0.62 -6.72
C ILE A 93 4.47 -0.45 -7.57
N GLN A 94 4.81 -0.13 -8.80
CA GLN A 94 5.46 -1.10 -9.68
C GLN A 94 6.80 -1.56 -9.14
N THR A 95 7.56 -0.66 -8.55
CA THR A 95 8.85 -1.00 -7.97
C THR A 95 8.69 -2.07 -6.90
N TYR A 96 7.72 -1.88 -6.01
CA TYR A 96 7.57 -2.82 -4.91
C TYR A 96 6.81 -4.08 -5.32
N MET A 97 5.99 -4.02 -6.35
CA MET A 97 5.42 -5.23 -6.92
C MET A 97 6.51 -6.09 -7.54
N GLY A 98 7.44 -5.45 -8.23
CA GLY A 98 8.56 -6.17 -8.79
C GLY A 98 9.43 -6.81 -7.75
N GLN A 99 9.68 -6.09 -6.65
CA GLN A 99 10.49 -6.64 -5.59
C GLN A 99 9.85 -7.84 -4.94
N SER A 100 8.55 -7.87 -4.83
CA SER A 100 7.92 -9.00 -4.19
C SER A 100 8.01 -10.24 -5.06
N LYS A 101 8.35 -10.09 -6.34
CA LYS A 101 8.55 -11.23 -7.14
C LYS A 101 9.96 -11.65 -7.25
N ALA A 102 10.85 -10.96 -6.63
CA ALA A 102 12.22 -11.25 -6.79
C ALA A 102 12.52 -12.56 -6.27
N GLU A 103 13.32 -13.25 -6.86
CA GLU A 103 13.67 -14.45 -6.41
C GLU A 103 14.95 -14.62 -6.30
#